data_0e501251fd43586bb5d39bef67e675a0
#
_entry.id   0e501251fd43586bb5d39bef67e675a0
#
_cell.length_a   1.000
_cell.length_b   1.000
_cell.length_c   1.000
_cell.angle_alpha   90.00
_cell.angle_beta   90.00
_cell.angle_gamma   90.00
#
_symmetry.space_group_name_H-M   'P 1'
#
loop_
_entity.id
_entity.type
_entity.pdbx_description
1 polymer ?
#
loop_
_entity_poly.entity_id
_entity_poly.type
_entity_poly.pdbx_seq_one_letter_code
_entity_poly.pdbx_strand_id
1 'polypeptide(L)'
;MIWYPYEQMKTMKAPYKIIKAKGVHLYTEDQKLIDSVSSWWCMIHGYQHPELTAAIQEQAANFCHVMLGGLTHDPVEKLSAKLEGFLPGDLNYCFFSDSGSVAVEVALKMALQYNTNQCDDHPEMKKRTLILALEHAYHGDTFKAMEVGDDEDYHFAFDKKEGVVHIPTEIPALEEAFALYHDKLNCFIVEPLLQGAGGMRMYDISFLKRARELCDEYGVLLIFDEVATGFGRTGNRFVADLVLPDILVLGKALTGGYIGHAVTVANEKVFRGFYSDNERHALMHGPTFM
;
A
#
# COMPACT_ATOMS: atom_id res chain seq x y z
N MET A 1 -13.11 19.43 -20.00
CA MET A 1 -12.40 18.34 -20.71
C MET A 1 -11.78 17.46 -19.64
N ILE A 2 -11.85 16.12 -19.82
CA ILE A 2 -11.23 15.16 -18.89
C ILE A 2 -9.83 14.85 -19.40
N TRP A 3 -8.82 14.86 -18.54
CA TRP A 3 -7.50 14.29 -18.81
C TRP A 3 -7.52 12.83 -18.36
N TYR A 4 -7.48 11.92 -19.30
CA TYR A 4 -7.53 10.49 -19.00
C TYR A 4 -6.19 9.97 -18.52
N PRO A 5 -6.14 9.19 -17.43
CA PRO A 5 -4.90 8.65 -16.89
C PRO A 5 -4.26 7.66 -17.88
N TYR A 6 -2.93 7.71 -18.00
CA TYR A 6 -2.11 6.84 -18.86
C TYR A 6 -2.46 6.87 -20.36
N GLU A 7 -3.15 7.93 -20.82
CA GLU A 7 -3.57 8.03 -22.21
C GLU A 7 -2.89 9.19 -22.93
N GLN A 8 -2.49 8.94 -24.18
CA GLN A 8 -2.07 10.01 -25.08
C GLN A 8 -3.33 10.68 -25.67
N MET A 9 -3.68 11.85 -25.13
CA MET A 9 -4.94 12.56 -25.41
C MET A 9 -5.19 12.86 -26.89
N LYS A 10 -4.13 12.92 -27.71
CA LYS A 10 -4.25 13.20 -29.16
C LYS A 10 -4.66 11.97 -29.97
N THR A 11 -4.25 10.78 -29.55
CA THR A 11 -4.39 9.54 -30.34
C THR A 11 -5.27 8.50 -29.67
N MET A 12 -5.70 8.74 -28.41
CA MET A 12 -6.57 7.82 -27.70
C MET A 12 -7.88 7.55 -28.44
N LYS A 13 -8.39 6.34 -28.33
CA LYS A 13 -9.73 6.02 -28.81
C LYS A 13 -10.77 6.67 -27.90
N ALA A 14 -11.93 7.00 -28.47
CA ALA A 14 -13.04 7.50 -27.67
C ALA A 14 -13.39 6.47 -26.56
N PRO A 15 -13.43 6.89 -25.28
CA PRO A 15 -13.75 5.98 -24.20
C PRO A 15 -15.22 5.54 -24.25
N TYR A 16 -15.50 4.35 -23.76
CA TYR A 16 -16.88 3.90 -23.58
C TYR A 16 -17.59 4.75 -22.54
N LYS A 17 -18.74 5.32 -22.90
CA LYS A 17 -19.61 6.05 -21.96
C LYS A 17 -20.48 5.05 -21.22
N ILE A 18 -20.13 4.77 -19.97
CA ILE A 18 -20.91 3.86 -19.11
C ILE A 18 -22.10 4.61 -18.52
N ILE A 19 -23.30 4.09 -18.75
CA ILE A 19 -24.58 4.64 -18.24
C ILE A 19 -25.13 3.82 -17.06
N LYS A 20 -24.66 2.57 -16.88
CA LYS A 20 -25.08 1.67 -15.80
C LYS A 20 -24.01 0.62 -15.57
N ALA A 21 -23.88 0.17 -14.32
CA ALA A 21 -23.06 -0.96 -13.95
C ALA A 21 -23.83 -1.87 -12.98
N LYS A 22 -23.67 -3.20 -13.08
CA LYS A 22 -24.27 -4.16 -12.14
C LYS A 22 -23.55 -5.49 -12.18
N GLY A 23 -23.19 -6.05 -11.02
CA GLY A 23 -22.40 -7.26 -10.92
C GLY A 23 -21.08 -7.08 -11.65
N VAL A 24 -20.79 -7.93 -12.64
CA VAL A 24 -19.57 -7.83 -13.48
C VAL A 24 -19.79 -7.08 -14.79
N HIS A 25 -20.95 -6.47 -14.99
CA HIS A 25 -21.32 -5.88 -16.26
C HIS A 25 -21.35 -4.36 -16.23
N LEU A 26 -20.81 -3.78 -17.30
CA LEU A 26 -20.90 -2.37 -17.64
C LEU A 26 -21.83 -2.21 -18.86
N TYR A 27 -22.62 -1.17 -18.89
CA TYR A 27 -23.60 -0.93 -19.97
C TYR A 27 -23.33 0.45 -20.60
N THR A 28 -23.23 0.46 -21.91
CA THR A 28 -23.34 1.67 -22.74
C THR A 28 -24.76 1.81 -23.26
N GLU A 29 -25.03 2.75 -24.14
CA GLU A 29 -26.36 2.89 -24.79
C GLU A 29 -26.71 1.67 -25.65
N ASP A 30 -25.71 1.04 -26.27
CA ASP A 30 -25.86 0.00 -27.30
C ASP A 30 -25.20 -1.35 -26.95
N GLN A 31 -24.39 -1.42 -25.91
CA GLN A 31 -23.59 -2.60 -25.58
C GLN A 31 -23.65 -2.98 -24.11
N LYS A 32 -23.48 -4.26 -23.86
CA LYS A 32 -23.23 -4.86 -22.54
C LYS A 32 -21.83 -5.43 -22.53
N LEU A 33 -20.97 -4.86 -21.68
CA LEU A 33 -19.57 -5.27 -21.53
C LEU A 33 -19.37 -6.07 -20.24
N ILE A 34 -18.35 -6.92 -20.22
CA ILE A 34 -17.86 -7.60 -19.01
C ILE A 34 -16.61 -6.86 -18.55
N ASP A 35 -16.60 -6.42 -17.30
CA ASP A 35 -15.39 -5.90 -16.66
C ASP A 35 -14.56 -7.07 -16.12
N SER A 36 -13.55 -7.47 -16.88
CA SER A 36 -12.64 -8.56 -16.51
C SER A 36 -11.49 -8.15 -15.60
N VAL A 37 -11.33 -6.84 -15.34
CA VAL A 37 -10.26 -6.29 -14.50
C VAL A 37 -10.77 -5.67 -13.20
N SER A 38 -12.08 -5.77 -12.94
CA SER A 38 -12.74 -5.29 -11.71
C SER A 38 -12.38 -3.83 -11.38
N SER A 39 -12.40 -2.93 -12.37
CA SER A 39 -11.97 -1.53 -12.24
C SER A 39 -10.62 -1.40 -11.52
N TRP A 40 -9.58 -1.96 -12.12
CA TRP A 40 -8.23 -2.04 -11.53
C TRP A 40 -8.22 -2.73 -10.16
N TRP A 41 -8.89 -3.92 -10.11
CA TRP A 41 -8.88 -4.86 -8.98
C TRP A 41 -9.56 -4.38 -7.71
N CYS A 42 -10.34 -3.30 -7.75
CA CYS A 42 -11.03 -2.80 -6.56
C CYS A 42 -12.47 -3.32 -6.41
N MET A 43 -13.19 -3.59 -7.51
CA MET A 43 -14.59 -4.02 -7.49
C MET A 43 -14.77 -5.52 -7.21
N ILE A 44 -14.21 -6.01 -6.10
CA ILE A 44 -14.16 -7.44 -5.76
C ILE A 44 -15.55 -8.09 -5.50
N HIS A 45 -16.54 -7.26 -5.14
CA HIS A 45 -17.93 -7.70 -4.91
C HIS A 45 -18.87 -7.40 -6.10
N GLY A 46 -18.30 -6.84 -7.18
CA GLY A 46 -19.06 -6.35 -8.32
C GLY A 46 -19.78 -5.03 -8.09
N TYR A 47 -20.28 -4.47 -9.16
CA TYR A 47 -20.96 -3.17 -9.17
C TYR A 47 -22.34 -3.25 -8.50
N GLN A 48 -22.72 -2.22 -7.77
CA GLN A 48 -24.01 -2.10 -7.08
C GLN A 48 -24.31 -3.26 -6.11
N HIS A 49 -23.32 -3.65 -5.32
CA HIS A 49 -23.56 -4.62 -4.24
C HIS A 49 -24.57 -4.01 -3.24
N PRO A 50 -25.69 -4.68 -2.96
CA PRO A 50 -26.79 -4.05 -2.21
C PRO A 50 -26.39 -3.62 -0.80
N GLU A 51 -25.63 -4.42 -0.06
CA GLU A 51 -25.21 -4.09 1.30
C GLU A 51 -24.24 -2.91 1.32
N LEU A 52 -23.25 -2.87 0.41
CA LEU A 52 -22.29 -1.77 0.33
C LEU A 52 -22.97 -0.47 -0.09
N THR A 53 -23.91 -0.54 -1.04
CA THR A 53 -24.71 0.62 -1.46
C THR A 53 -25.55 1.15 -0.30
N ALA A 54 -26.22 0.27 0.44
CA ALA A 54 -27.04 0.64 1.59
C ALA A 54 -26.18 1.29 2.71
N ALA A 55 -25.02 0.73 3.01
CA ALA A 55 -24.11 1.27 4.03
C ALA A 55 -23.66 2.70 3.72
N ILE A 56 -23.34 3.00 2.44
CA ILE A 56 -22.96 4.35 2.02
C ILE A 56 -24.16 5.31 2.13
N GLN A 57 -25.36 4.89 1.69
CA GLN A 57 -26.56 5.70 1.78
C GLN A 57 -26.92 6.05 3.22
N GLU A 58 -26.82 5.07 4.12
CA GLU A 58 -27.06 5.24 5.55
C GLU A 58 -26.06 6.23 6.17
N GLN A 59 -24.76 6.01 5.93
CA GLN A 59 -23.72 6.89 6.46
C GLN A 59 -23.79 8.30 5.91
N ALA A 60 -24.09 8.48 4.62
CA ALA A 60 -24.22 9.78 3.98
C ALA A 60 -25.40 10.60 4.56
N ALA A 61 -26.43 9.94 5.10
CA ALA A 61 -27.54 10.60 5.79
C ALA A 61 -27.14 11.13 7.18
N ASN A 62 -26.07 10.58 7.80
CA ASN A 62 -25.57 11.03 9.10
C ASN A 62 -24.53 12.15 8.94
N PHE A 63 -23.42 11.84 8.31
CA PHE A 63 -22.35 12.79 7.94
C PHE A 63 -21.45 12.18 6.86
N CYS A 64 -20.84 13.05 6.04
CA CYS A 64 -19.98 12.62 4.94
C CYS A 64 -18.51 12.48 5.34
N HIS A 65 -17.99 13.38 6.15
CA HIS A 65 -16.60 13.38 6.60
C HIS A 65 -16.42 14.15 7.91
N VAL A 66 -15.56 13.63 8.78
CA VAL A 66 -15.05 14.32 9.98
C VAL A 66 -13.57 14.01 10.10
N MET A 67 -12.73 15.04 10.23
CA MET A 67 -11.27 14.88 10.39
C MET A 67 -10.91 14.12 11.66
N LEU A 68 -9.84 13.35 11.67
CA LEU A 68 -9.32 12.65 12.85
C LEU A 68 -8.38 13.51 13.71
N GLY A 69 -8.13 14.76 13.34
CA GLY A 69 -7.31 15.70 14.13
C GLY A 69 -7.99 16.12 15.43
N GLY A 70 -7.86 15.32 16.48
CA GLY A 70 -8.48 15.54 17.79
C GLY A 70 -9.96 15.13 17.88
N LEU A 71 -10.51 14.51 16.85
CA LEU A 71 -11.86 13.97 16.78
C LEU A 71 -11.85 12.50 16.43
N THR A 72 -12.92 11.78 16.72
CA THR A 72 -13.14 10.39 16.31
C THR A 72 -14.62 10.17 15.96
N HIS A 73 -14.94 9.02 15.38
CA HIS A 73 -16.32 8.64 15.06
C HIS A 73 -16.47 7.13 14.90
N ASP A 74 -17.69 6.64 15.11
CA ASP A 74 -18.04 5.21 15.05
C ASP A 74 -17.50 4.45 13.82
N PRO A 75 -17.66 4.95 12.57
CA PRO A 75 -17.14 4.23 11.39
C PRO A 75 -15.65 3.93 11.45
N VAL A 76 -14.80 4.88 11.86
CA VAL A 76 -13.35 4.66 11.90
C VAL A 76 -12.95 3.72 13.03
N GLU A 77 -13.56 3.85 14.20
CA GLU A 77 -13.31 2.95 15.34
C GLU A 77 -13.72 1.51 15.02
N LYS A 78 -14.90 1.33 14.39
CA LYS A 78 -15.36 0.01 13.93
C LYS A 78 -14.47 -0.59 12.84
N LEU A 79 -13.98 0.23 11.91
CA LEU A 79 -13.06 -0.23 10.86
C LEU A 79 -11.72 -0.66 11.47
N SER A 80 -11.15 0.16 12.36
CA SER A 80 -9.90 -0.17 13.06
C SER A 80 -10.02 -1.48 13.84
N ALA A 81 -11.07 -1.63 14.65
CA ALA A 81 -11.31 -2.86 15.42
C ALA A 81 -11.54 -4.10 14.52
N LYS A 82 -12.18 -3.93 13.36
CA LYS A 82 -12.35 -5.03 12.40
C LYS A 82 -11.02 -5.42 11.75
N LEU A 83 -10.17 -4.45 11.40
CA LEU A 83 -8.84 -4.73 10.84
C LEU A 83 -7.96 -5.44 11.87
N GLU A 84 -7.91 -4.98 13.12
CA GLU A 84 -7.20 -5.65 14.21
C GLU A 84 -7.61 -7.14 14.34
N GLY A 85 -8.90 -7.45 14.31
CA GLY A 85 -9.38 -8.84 14.38
C GLY A 85 -9.24 -9.64 13.07
N PHE A 86 -8.92 -9.00 11.96
CA PHE A 86 -8.87 -9.62 10.63
C PHE A 86 -7.44 -9.81 10.11
N LEU A 87 -6.50 -8.96 10.53
CA LEU A 87 -5.10 -9.02 10.13
C LEU A 87 -4.31 -10.03 11.00
N PRO A 88 -3.23 -10.61 10.48
CA PRO A 88 -2.41 -11.54 11.24
C PRO A 88 -1.46 -10.83 12.22
N GLY A 89 -1.04 -11.56 13.25
CA GLY A 89 -0.02 -11.11 14.19
C GLY A 89 -0.46 -9.91 15.03
N ASP A 90 0.41 -8.94 15.16
CA ASP A 90 0.24 -7.69 15.91
C ASP A 90 0.13 -6.45 15.01
N LEU A 91 -0.37 -6.61 13.78
CA LEU A 91 -0.67 -5.54 12.84
C LEU A 91 -1.95 -4.80 13.26
N ASN A 92 -1.84 -3.93 14.27
CA ASN A 92 -3.00 -3.34 14.98
C ASN A 92 -3.10 -1.81 14.87
N TYR A 93 -2.04 -1.12 14.39
CA TYR A 93 -1.99 0.33 14.41
C TYR A 93 -2.26 0.91 13.02
N CYS A 94 -3.51 1.33 12.80
CA CYS A 94 -4.01 1.79 11.51
C CYS A 94 -3.81 3.30 11.32
N PHE A 95 -3.19 3.68 10.21
CA PHE A 95 -3.17 5.05 9.71
C PHE A 95 -3.92 5.10 8.38
N PHE A 96 -5.05 5.81 8.34
CA PHE A 96 -5.91 5.89 7.17
C PHE A 96 -5.45 6.97 6.19
N SER A 97 -5.74 6.76 4.90
CA SER A 97 -5.42 7.68 3.81
C SER A 97 -6.40 7.50 2.64
N ASP A 98 -6.37 8.41 1.69
CA ASP A 98 -7.30 8.49 0.57
C ASP A 98 -6.91 7.66 -0.65
N SER A 99 -5.69 7.12 -0.70
CA SER A 99 -5.23 6.28 -1.82
C SER A 99 -4.09 5.34 -1.43
N GLY A 100 -3.91 4.26 -2.21
CA GLY A 100 -2.81 3.31 -2.03
C GLY A 100 -1.44 3.98 -2.13
N SER A 101 -1.24 4.89 -3.10
CA SER A 101 0.03 5.62 -3.25
C SER A 101 0.37 6.46 -2.02
N VAL A 102 -0.62 7.14 -1.43
CA VAL A 102 -0.44 7.90 -0.18
C VAL A 102 -0.15 6.96 0.99
N ALA A 103 -0.83 5.81 1.08
CA ALA A 103 -0.55 4.82 2.12
C ALA A 103 0.88 4.25 2.02
N VAL A 104 1.42 4.06 0.81
CA VAL A 104 2.84 3.71 0.60
C VAL A 104 3.76 4.83 1.08
N GLU A 105 3.47 6.10 0.74
CA GLU A 105 4.23 7.25 1.26
C GLU A 105 4.24 7.27 2.79
N VAL A 106 3.11 6.99 3.43
CA VAL A 106 3.00 6.89 4.88
C VAL A 106 3.86 5.76 5.44
N ALA A 107 3.83 4.57 4.82
CA ALA A 107 4.64 3.42 5.23
C ALA A 107 6.14 3.73 5.16
N LEU A 108 6.60 4.35 4.07
CA LEU A 108 7.99 4.75 3.89
C LEU A 108 8.40 5.84 4.90
N LYS A 109 7.53 6.83 5.15
CA LYS A 109 7.75 7.84 6.19
C LYS A 109 7.84 7.24 7.59
N MET A 110 6.94 6.30 7.91
CA MET A 110 6.99 5.56 9.18
C MET A 110 8.33 4.86 9.33
N ALA A 111 8.78 4.13 8.31
CA ALA A 111 10.05 3.41 8.37
C ALA A 111 11.25 4.36 8.55
N LEU A 112 11.32 5.45 7.78
CA LEU A 112 12.39 6.43 7.88
C LEU A 112 12.39 7.13 9.26
N GLN A 113 11.23 7.56 9.73
CA GLN A 113 11.12 8.26 11.01
C GLN A 113 11.31 7.32 12.20
N TYR A 114 10.90 6.05 12.11
CA TYR A 114 11.17 5.03 13.13
C TYR A 114 12.66 4.99 13.50
N ASN A 115 13.54 4.89 12.50
CA ASN A 115 14.97 4.90 12.73
C ASN A 115 15.47 6.26 13.25
N THR A 116 14.91 7.36 12.75
CA THR A 116 15.25 8.72 13.21
C THR A 116 14.90 8.93 14.69
N ASN A 117 13.73 8.45 15.11
CA ASN A 117 13.28 8.59 16.50
C ASN A 117 14.14 7.79 17.49
N GLN A 118 14.87 6.79 17.03
CA GLN A 118 15.77 5.98 17.84
C GLN A 118 17.22 6.51 17.89
N CYS A 119 17.56 7.57 17.13
CA CYS A 119 18.93 8.07 17.02
C CYS A 119 19.50 8.62 18.34
N ASP A 120 18.67 9.04 19.27
CA ASP A 120 19.11 9.53 20.57
C ASP A 120 19.73 8.40 21.42
N ASP A 121 19.14 7.22 21.37
CA ASP A 121 19.61 6.03 22.08
C ASP A 121 20.53 5.15 21.21
N HIS A 122 20.37 5.21 19.89
CA HIS A 122 21.04 4.40 18.87
C HIS A 122 21.61 5.24 17.73
N PRO A 123 22.72 5.99 17.93
CA PRO A 123 23.27 6.92 16.93
C PRO A 123 23.61 6.27 15.58
N GLU A 124 23.88 4.98 15.55
CA GLU A 124 24.13 4.20 14.34
C GLU A 124 22.92 4.16 13.39
N MET A 125 21.70 4.34 13.90
CA MET A 125 20.48 4.37 13.08
C MET A 125 20.45 5.55 12.09
N LYS A 126 21.19 6.60 12.36
CA LYS A 126 21.25 7.79 11.48
C LYS A 126 21.74 7.50 10.06
N LYS A 127 22.53 6.42 9.87
CA LYS A 127 23.00 6.03 8.52
C LYS A 127 21.95 5.24 7.74
N ARG A 128 20.89 4.75 8.37
CA ARG A 128 19.88 3.90 7.75
C ARG A 128 18.89 4.73 6.94
N THR A 129 19.27 5.08 5.73
CA THR A 129 18.49 5.92 4.81
C THR A 129 18.16 5.23 3.49
N LEU A 130 18.80 4.08 3.19
CA LEU A 130 18.55 3.34 1.96
C LEU A 130 17.27 2.51 2.08
N ILE A 131 16.52 2.47 1.01
CA ILE A 131 15.34 1.61 0.84
C ILE A 131 15.71 0.51 -0.14
N LEU A 132 15.46 -0.74 0.24
CA LEU A 132 15.53 -1.87 -0.67
C LEU A 132 14.14 -2.06 -1.32
N ALA A 133 14.12 -2.31 -2.62
CA ALA A 133 12.90 -2.55 -3.39
C ALA A 133 13.16 -3.61 -4.47
N LEU A 134 12.12 -4.05 -5.15
CA LEU A 134 12.24 -5.04 -6.22
C LEU A 134 12.29 -4.38 -7.60
N GLU A 135 13.06 -4.97 -8.52
CA GLU A 135 12.94 -4.69 -9.94
C GLU A 135 11.51 -4.95 -10.41
N HIS A 136 11.01 -4.16 -11.35
CA HIS A 136 9.65 -4.21 -11.88
C HIS A 136 8.54 -3.96 -10.84
N ALA A 137 8.86 -3.37 -9.69
CA ALA A 137 7.86 -3.04 -8.69
C ALA A 137 7.03 -1.82 -9.09
N TYR A 138 5.76 -1.81 -8.67
CA TYR A 138 4.88 -0.65 -8.77
C TYR A 138 4.20 -0.40 -7.43
N HIS A 139 4.40 0.79 -6.88
CA HIS A 139 3.89 1.17 -5.56
C HIS A 139 2.99 2.41 -5.60
N GLY A 140 2.64 2.89 -6.79
CA GLY A 140 1.78 4.06 -6.99
C GLY A 140 2.51 5.23 -7.67
N ASP A 141 1.80 6.36 -7.80
CA ASP A 141 2.20 7.49 -8.65
C ASP A 141 2.59 8.75 -7.85
N THR A 142 2.76 8.66 -6.53
CA THR A 142 3.39 9.74 -5.75
C THR A 142 4.92 9.66 -5.90
N PHE A 143 5.63 10.78 -5.69
CA PHE A 143 7.06 10.85 -6.00
C PHE A 143 7.89 9.76 -5.32
N LYS A 144 7.71 9.50 -4.03
CA LYS A 144 8.49 8.46 -3.34
C LYS A 144 8.01 7.05 -3.69
N ALA A 145 6.71 6.86 -3.94
CA ALA A 145 6.18 5.61 -4.45
C ALA A 145 6.76 5.26 -5.83
N MET A 146 6.93 6.27 -6.72
CA MET A 146 7.62 6.10 -8.00
C MET A 146 9.11 5.79 -7.85
N GLU A 147 9.81 6.44 -6.88
CA GLU A 147 11.23 6.17 -6.64
C GLU A 147 11.51 4.75 -6.14
N VAL A 148 10.61 4.16 -5.33
CA VAL A 148 10.72 2.77 -4.88
C VAL A 148 10.14 1.78 -5.90
N GLY A 149 9.39 2.26 -6.87
CA GLY A 149 8.98 1.52 -8.06
C GLY A 149 10.15 1.35 -9.05
N ASP A 150 9.98 0.46 -10.00
CA ASP A 150 10.94 0.23 -11.10
C ASP A 150 10.17 0.03 -12.40
N ASP A 151 9.44 1.09 -12.79
CA ASP A 151 8.64 1.13 -13.99
C ASP A 151 9.18 2.19 -14.94
N GLU A 152 9.87 1.74 -15.98
CA GLU A 152 10.48 2.62 -16.99
C GLU A 152 9.44 3.17 -17.98
N ASP A 153 8.29 2.49 -18.14
CA ASP A 153 7.27 2.87 -19.14
C ASP A 153 6.38 4.01 -18.63
N TYR A 154 5.93 3.96 -17.37
CA TYR A 154 5.00 4.94 -16.81
C TYR A 154 5.71 6.12 -16.13
N HIS A 155 6.85 5.88 -15.51
CA HIS A 155 7.52 6.85 -14.66
C HIS A 155 8.79 7.47 -15.25
N PHE A 156 9.12 7.23 -16.51
CA PHE A 156 10.34 7.66 -17.17
C PHE A 156 10.68 9.16 -16.98
N ALA A 157 9.66 10.02 -16.88
CA ALA A 157 9.82 11.46 -16.68
C ALA A 157 10.18 11.86 -15.24
N PHE A 158 10.04 10.93 -14.29
CA PHE A 158 10.19 11.18 -12.85
C PHE A 158 11.26 10.29 -12.21
N ASP A 159 12.06 9.61 -13.02
CA ASP A 159 13.06 8.63 -12.58
C ASP A 159 14.20 9.29 -11.80
N LYS A 160 14.02 9.34 -10.47
CA LYS A 160 15.04 9.73 -9.50
C LYS A 160 15.06 8.68 -8.39
N LYS A 161 15.90 7.67 -8.56
CA LYS A 161 16.01 6.55 -7.60
C LYS A 161 17.03 6.84 -6.49
N GLU A 162 17.12 8.08 -6.02
CA GLU A 162 18.06 8.46 -4.96
C GLU A 162 17.73 7.74 -3.64
N GLY A 163 18.70 6.98 -3.11
CA GLY A 163 18.54 6.25 -1.86
C GLY A 163 17.70 4.99 -1.96
N VAL A 164 17.50 4.45 -3.17
CA VAL A 164 16.80 3.17 -3.41
C VAL A 164 17.74 2.20 -4.12
N VAL A 165 17.71 0.95 -3.68
CA VAL A 165 18.43 -0.17 -4.29
C VAL A 165 17.38 -1.15 -4.80
N HIS A 166 17.38 -1.43 -6.10
CA HIS A 166 16.48 -2.41 -6.71
C HIS A 166 17.21 -3.74 -6.93
N ILE A 167 16.53 -4.84 -6.63
CA ILE A 167 17.04 -6.21 -6.82
C ILE A 167 15.99 -7.09 -7.50
N PRO A 168 16.42 -8.11 -8.26
CA PRO A 168 15.52 -9.13 -8.78
C PRO A 168 14.93 -9.99 -7.64
N THR A 169 13.85 -10.73 -7.93
CA THR A 169 13.17 -11.63 -6.97
C THR A 169 13.93 -12.96 -6.78
N GLU A 170 15.25 -12.88 -6.55
CA GLU A 170 16.16 -13.99 -6.43
C GLU A 170 16.86 -13.98 -5.06
N ILE A 171 16.87 -15.12 -4.35
CA ILE A 171 17.49 -15.22 -3.01
C ILE A 171 18.97 -14.81 -3.01
N PRO A 172 19.84 -15.23 -3.98
CA PRO A 172 21.22 -14.77 -3.99
C PRO A 172 21.39 -13.25 -4.09
N ALA A 173 20.58 -12.58 -4.92
CA ALA A 173 20.61 -11.12 -5.05
C ALA A 173 20.15 -10.42 -3.76
N LEU A 174 19.14 -10.97 -3.09
CA LEU A 174 18.68 -10.50 -1.78
C LEU A 174 19.79 -10.61 -0.72
N GLU A 175 20.44 -11.75 -0.62
CA GLU A 175 21.55 -11.99 0.33
C GLU A 175 22.75 -11.06 0.04
N GLU A 176 23.09 -10.86 -1.22
CA GLU A 176 24.15 -9.93 -1.63
C GLU A 176 23.80 -8.49 -1.25
N ALA A 177 22.57 -8.04 -1.48
CA ALA A 177 22.13 -6.71 -1.10
C ALA A 177 22.21 -6.47 0.41
N PHE A 178 21.80 -7.44 1.22
CA PHE A 178 21.94 -7.35 2.67
C PHE A 178 23.41 -7.39 3.11
N ALA A 179 24.25 -8.22 2.50
CA ALA A 179 25.68 -8.26 2.81
C ALA A 179 26.37 -6.92 2.52
N LEU A 180 25.96 -6.21 1.47
CA LEU A 180 26.56 -4.93 1.05
C LEU A 180 25.97 -3.70 1.80
N TYR A 181 24.69 -3.73 2.16
CA TYR A 181 23.98 -2.51 2.56
C TYR A 181 23.29 -2.59 3.94
N HIS A 182 23.31 -3.70 4.67
CA HIS A 182 22.53 -3.90 5.91
C HIS A 182 22.67 -2.78 6.93
N ASP A 183 23.84 -2.14 7.04
CA ASP A 183 24.10 -1.03 7.97
C ASP A 183 23.51 0.29 7.53
N LYS A 184 23.07 0.40 6.26
CA LYS A 184 22.44 1.59 5.64
C LYS A 184 20.99 1.36 5.32
N LEU A 185 20.52 0.11 5.25
CA LEU A 185 19.14 -0.21 4.95
C LEU A 185 18.21 0.27 6.08
N ASN A 186 17.20 1.02 5.68
CA ASN A 186 16.11 1.45 6.53
C ASN A 186 14.97 0.44 6.50
N CYS A 187 14.49 0.13 5.31
CA CYS A 187 13.42 -0.82 5.08
C CYS A 187 13.57 -1.54 3.74
N PHE A 188 12.84 -2.64 3.62
CA PHE A 188 12.62 -3.38 2.38
C PHE A 188 11.12 -3.36 2.06
N ILE A 189 10.74 -2.81 0.90
CA ILE A 189 9.35 -2.78 0.44
C ILE A 189 9.14 -3.74 -0.72
N VAL A 190 8.05 -4.50 -0.70
CA VAL A 190 7.70 -5.47 -1.74
C VAL A 190 6.19 -5.53 -2.00
N GLU A 191 5.80 -5.79 -3.24
CA GLU A 191 4.50 -6.38 -3.57
C GLU A 191 4.61 -7.90 -3.34
N PRO A 192 3.98 -8.47 -2.30
CA PRO A 192 4.28 -9.86 -1.91
C PRO A 192 3.64 -10.88 -2.86
N LEU A 193 4.42 -11.86 -3.32
CA LEU A 193 4.11 -12.96 -4.26
C LEU A 193 3.78 -12.55 -5.69
N LEU A 194 3.21 -11.36 -5.91
CA LEU A 194 2.74 -10.93 -7.22
C LEU A 194 3.01 -9.45 -7.43
N GLN A 195 3.88 -9.14 -8.38
CA GLN A 195 4.09 -7.79 -8.91
C GLN A 195 3.01 -7.52 -9.97
N GLY A 196 1.97 -6.75 -9.59
CA GLY A 196 0.78 -6.59 -10.42
C GLY A 196 1.03 -5.75 -11.67
N ALA A 197 1.20 -4.45 -11.53
CA ALA A 197 1.41 -3.52 -12.65
C ALA A 197 2.75 -3.78 -13.37
N GLY A 198 3.75 -4.30 -12.69
CA GLY A 198 5.04 -4.70 -13.25
C GLY A 198 5.01 -5.94 -14.17
N GLY A 199 3.82 -6.34 -14.64
CA GLY A 199 3.65 -7.39 -15.65
C GLY A 199 3.13 -8.71 -15.11
N MET A 200 2.41 -8.72 -13.99
CA MET A 200 1.84 -9.91 -13.34
C MET A 200 2.89 -10.99 -13.03
N ARG A 201 4.04 -10.55 -12.54
CA ARG A 201 5.19 -11.42 -12.24
C ARG A 201 4.99 -12.09 -10.89
N MET A 202 4.99 -13.41 -10.88
CA MET A 202 4.89 -14.19 -9.65
C MET A 202 6.28 -14.71 -9.23
N TYR A 203 6.51 -14.77 -7.93
CA TYR A 203 7.71 -15.36 -7.36
C TYR A 203 7.39 -16.23 -6.12
N ASP A 204 8.32 -17.08 -5.73
CA ASP A 204 8.09 -18.08 -4.71
C ASP A 204 8.11 -17.49 -3.29
N ILE A 205 7.31 -18.06 -2.40
CA ILE A 205 7.19 -17.66 -0.99
C ILE A 205 8.53 -17.79 -0.22
N SER A 206 9.44 -18.65 -0.68
CA SER A 206 10.76 -18.80 -0.05
C SER A 206 11.56 -17.50 -0.07
N PHE A 207 11.41 -16.69 -1.11
CA PHE A 207 12.01 -15.36 -1.18
C PHE A 207 11.54 -14.46 -0.02
N LEU A 208 10.24 -14.40 0.23
CA LEU A 208 9.67 -13.58 1.33
C LEU A 208 10.08 -14.11 2.70
N LYS A 209 10.13 -15.43 2.88
CA LYS A 209 10.62 -16.04 4.12
C LYS A 209 12.08 -15.65 4.38
N ARG A 210 12.92 -15.74 3.35
CA ARG A 210 14.32 -15.32 3.46
C ARG A 210 14.47 -13.82 3.71
N ALA A 211 13.62 -13.01 3.06
CA ALA A 211 13.56 -11.56 3.31
C ALA A 211 13.23 -11.25 4.78
N ARG A 212 12.25 -11.94 5.37
CA ARG A 212 11.90 -11.77 6.79
C ARG A 212 13.07 -12.13 7.70
N GLU A 213 13.72 -13.28 7.47
CA GLU A 213 14.89 -13.71 8.25
C GLU A 213 16.00 -12.65 8.24
N LEU A 214 16.35 -12.14 7.06
CA LEU A 214 17.39 -11.10 6.92
C LEU A 214 16.96 -9.77 7.55
N CYS A 215 15.70 -9.37 7.37
CA CYS A 215 15.20 -8.18 8.01
C CYS A 215 15.25 -8.27 9.54
N ASP A 216 14.95 -9.45 10.11
CA ASP A 216 15.05 -9.69 11.56
C ASP A 216 16.51 -9.69 12.03
N GLU A 217 17.39 -10.36 11.31
CA GLU A 217 18.82 -10.45 11.63
C GLU A 217 19.49 -9.07 11.67
N TYR A 218 19.18 -8.21 10.70
CA TYR A 218 19.83 -6.91 10.56
C TYR A 218 19.01 -5.73 11.08
N GLY A 219 17.81 -5.96 11.63
CA GLY A 219 16.95 -4.92 12.17
C GLY A 219 16.42 -3.95 11.10
N VAL A 220 16.16 -4.44 9.88
CA VAL A 220 15.56 -3.72 8.76
C VAL A 220 14.05 -3.92 8.80
N LEU A 221 13.26 -2.87 8.57
CA LEU A 221 11.81 -3.00 8.54
C LEU A 221 11.34 -3.61 7.22
N LEU A 222 10.44 -4.61 7.28
CA LEU A 222 9.81 -5.22 6.11
C LEU A 222 8.43 -4.61 5.89
N ILE A 223 8.21 -4.07 4.69
CA ILE A 223 6.95 -3.46 4.28
C ILE A 223 6.31 -4.31 3.19
N PHE A 224 5.08 -4.77 3.41
CA PHE A 224 4.26 -5.40 2.37
C PHE A 224 3.28 -4.40 1.79
N ASP A 225 3.38 -4.17 0.49
CA ASP A 225 2.35 -3.50 -0.29
C ASP A 225 1.32 -4.52 -0.79
N GLU A 226 0.27 -4.71 -0.01
CA GLU A 226 -0.85 -5.57 -0.37
C GLU A 226 -2.05 -4.79 -0.93
N VAL A 227 -1.83 -3.63 -1.49
CA VAL A 227 -2.88 -2.85 -2.17
C VAL A 227 -3.51 -3.64 -3.31
N ALA A 228 -2.71 -4.43 -4.05
CA ALA A 228 -3.20 -5.30 -5.12
C ALA A 228 -3.36 -6.76 -4.70
N THR A 229 -2.53 -7.26 -3.79
CA THR A 229 -2.45 -8.69 -3.43
C THR A 229 -3.35 -9.10 -2.27
N GLY A 230 -3.81 -8.16 -1.46
CA GLY A 230 -4.66 -8.43 -0.31
C GLY A 230 -6.08 -8.89 -0.64
N PHE A 231 -6.83 -9.23 0.39
CA PHE A 231 -8.25 -9.61 0.32
C PHE A 231 -8.56 -10.80 -0.57
N GLY A 232 -7.68 -11.81 -0.55
CA GLY A 232 -7.91 -13.07 -1.25
C GLY A 232 -7.33 -13.19 -2.66
N ARG A 233 -6.67 -12.15 -3.18
CA ARG A 233 -6.14 -12.12 -4.55
C ARG A 233 -5.17 -13.27 -4.84
N THR A 234 -4.31 -13.62 -3.89
CA THR A 234 -3.28 -14.67 -4.03
C THR A 234 -3.71 -16.02 -3.46
N GLY A 235 -4.98 -16.16 -3.00
CA GLY A 235 -5.52 -17.38 -2.43
C GLY A 235 -5.61 -17.37 -0.89
N ASN A 236 -4.74 -16.65 -0.20
CA ASN A 236 -4.87 -16.37 1.23
C ASN A 236 -5.56 -15.02 1.44
N ARG A 237 -6.10 -14.75 2.64
CA ARG A 237 -6.69 -13.43 2.94
C ARG A 237 -5.69 -12.32 2.64
N PHE A 238 -4.47 -12.50 3.17
CA PHE A 238 -3.30 -11.67 2.93
C PHE A 238 -2.07 -12.56 2.77
N VAL A 239 -1.06 -12.09 2.06
CA VAL A 239 0.26 -12.75 2.06
C VAL A 239 0.91 -12.62 3.42
N ALA A 240 0.57 -11.58 4.16
CA ALA A 240 0.95 -11.40 5.57
C ALA A 240 0.51 -12.58 6.48
N ASP A 241 -0.49 -13.37 6.12
CA ASP A 241 -0.85 -14.63 6.81
C ASP A 241 0.27 -15.70 6.73
N LEU A 242 1.16 -15.61 5.72
CA LEU A 242 2.25 -16.55 5.48
C LEU A 242 3.61 -16.07 5.99
N VAL A 243 3.87 -14.77 5.86
CA VAL A 243 5.08 -14.09 6.31
C VAL A 243 4.69 -12.73 6.85
N LEU A 244 4.93 -12.48 8.14
CA LEU A 244 4.48 -11.27 8.80
C LEU A 244 5.43 -10.07 8.51
N PRO A 245 4.94 -8.96 7.92
CA PRO A 245 5.72 -7.74 7.77
C PRO A 245 5.69 -6.90 9.06
N ASP A 246 6.55 -5.87 9.14
CA ASP A 246 6.49 -4.84 10.18
C ASP A 246 5.41 -3.78 9.85
N ILE A 247 5.21 -3.50 8.56
CA ILE A 247 4.22 -2.56 8.05
C ILE A 247 3.48 -3.19 6.88
N LEU A 248 2.16 -3.06 6.87
CA LEU A 248 1.28 -3.56 5.82
C LEU A 248 0.50 -2.41 5.19
N VAL A 249 0.48 -2.34 3.86
CA VAL A 249 -0.29 -1.33 3.11
C VAL A 249 -1.47 -2.01 2.42
N LEU A 250 -2.69 -1.48 2.63
CA LEU A 250 -3.93 -1.99 2.05
C LEU A 250 -4.69 -0.89 1.31
N GLY A 251 -5.37 -1.25 0.24
CA GLY A 251 -6.19 -0.34 -0.56
C GLY A 251 -7.11 -1.11 -1.49
N LYS A 252 -7.48 -0.53 -2.62
CA LYS A 252 -8.32 -1.15 -3.68
C LYS A 252 -9.50 -1.96 -3.11
N ALA A 253 -9.33 -3.27 -2.95
CA ALA A 253 -10.36 -4.19 -2.45
C ALA A 253 -10.87 -3.86 -1.04
N LEU A 254 -10.10 -3.11 -0.23
CA LEU A 254 -10.50 -2.64 1.10
C LEU A 254 -11.89 -1.97 1.10
N THR A 255 -12.23 -1.25 0.03
CA THR A 255 -13.49 -0.53 -0.08
C THR A 255 -14.51 -1.20 -1.01
N GLY A 256 -14.14 -2.33 -1.61
CA GLY A 256 -14.94 -2.94 -2.67
C GLY A 256 -15.14 -2.02 -3.88
N GLY A 257 -14.28 -1.01 -4.06
CA GLY A 257 -14.32 -0.06 -5.17
C GLY A 257 -15.32 1.08 -5.03
N TYR A 258 -15.94 1.27 -3.88
CA TYR A 258 -16.98 2.30 -3.68
C TYR A 258 -16.41 3.70 -3.40
N ILE A 259 -15.27 3.79 -2.75
CA ILE A 259 -14.60 5.06 -2.42
C ILE A 259 -13.08 4.91 -2.55
N GLY A 260 -12.38 6.02 -2.75
CA GLY A 260 -10.94 6.07 -2.59
C GLY A 260 -10.61 6.01 -1.09
N HIS A 261 -9.90 4.96 -0.67
CA HIS A 261 -9.44 4.81 0.70
C HIS A 261 -8.35 3.76 0.78
N ALA A 262 -7.42 3.94 1.70
CA ALA A 262 -6.33 3.02 1.97
C ALA A 262 -5.92 3.10 3.44
N VAL A 263 -5.12 2.17 3.88
CA VAL A 263 -4.61 2.13 5.25
C VAL A 263 -3.18 1.60 5.26
N THR A 264 -2.34 2.24 6.07
CA THR A 264 -1.04 1.75 6.48
C THR A 264 -1.19 1.18 7.89
N VAL A 265 -0.86 -0.08 8.07
CA VAL A 265 -0.98 -0.77 9.35
C VAL A 265 0.41 -1.14 9.86
N ALA A 266 0.75 -0.67 11.04
CA ALA A 266 2.02 -0.96 11.69
C ALA A 266 1.85 -2.02 12.79
N ASN A 267 2.91 -2.77 13.06
CA ASN A 267 3.00 -3.64 14.23
C ASN A 267 3.34 -2.85 15.51
N GLU A 268 3.30 -3.51 16.66
CA GLU A 268 3.65 -2.92 17.97
C GLU A 268 5.07 -2.35 17.99
N LYS A 269 6.04 -3.04 17.40
CA LYS A 269 7.45 -2.59 17.34
C LYS A 269 7.56 -1.22 16.66
N VAL A 270 6.93 -1.05 15.50
CA VAL A 270 6.97 0.22 14.77
C VAL A 270 6.24 1.30 15.55
N PHE A 271 5.03 1.02 16.05
CA PHE A 271 4.25 1.97 16.83
C PHE A 271 5.02 2.48 18.06
N ARG A 272 5.71 1.60 18.81
CA ARG A 272 6.52 1.97 19.97
C ARG A 272 7.65 2.94 19.64
N GLY A 273 8.18 2.92 18.43
CA GLY A 273 9.17 3.91 17.97
C GLY A 273 8.64 5.34 17.87
N PHE A 274 7.32 5.54 17.93
CA PHE A 274 6.66 6.84 17.92
C PHE A 274 6.03 7.20 19.27
N TYR A 275 5.80 6.21 20.15
CA TYR A 275 5.13 6.39 21.42
C TYR A 275 6.11 6.92 22.48
N SER A 276 6.19 8.23 22.64
CA SER A 276 7.12 8.89 23.56
C SER A 276 6.57 10.25 24.04
N ASP A 277 7.21 10.81 25.09
CA ASP A 277 6.91 12.17 25.59
C ASP A 277 7.48 13.29 24.68
N ASN A 278 8.29 12.94 23.68
CA ASN A 278 8.86 13.88 22.73
C ASN A 278 7.89 14.13 21.56
N GLU A 279 7.29 15.33 21.52
CA GLU A 279 6.34 15.70 20.44
C GLU A 279 6.92 15.57 19.03
N ARG A 280 8.24 15.66 18.87
CA ARG A 280 8.91 15.48 17.57
C ARG A 280 8.88 14.04 17.06
N HIS A 281 8.59 13.07 17.94
CA HIS A 281 8.42 11.68 17.55
C HIS A 281 7.05 11.39 16.91
N ALA A 282 6.10 12.32 16.95
CA ALA A 282 4.82 12.15 16.27
C ALA A 282 5.01 12.08 14.75
N LEU A 283 4.25 11.20 14.09
CA LEU A 283 4.23 11.15 12.62
C LEU A 283 3.51 12.38 12.07
N MET A 284 4.28 13.31 11.49
CA MET A 284 3.75 14.56 10.92
C MET A 284 3.25 14.32 9.50
N HIS A 285 2.15 13.61 9.37
CA HIS A 285 1.40 13.40 8.13
C HIS A 285 -0.09 13.34 8.45
N GLY A 286 -0.91 13.99 7.65
CA GLY A 286 -2.36 14.01 7.85
C GLY A 286 -3.06 14.44 6.56
N PRO A 287 -3.60 13.50 5.75
CA PRO A 287 -4.45 13.85 4.63
C PRO A 287 -5.80 14.38 5.13
N THR A 288 -6.48 15.17 4.30
CA THR A 288 -7.81 15.72 4.64
C THR A 288 -8.82 14.60 4.87
N PHE A 289 -8.78 13.58 4.02
CA PHE A 289 -9.65 12.40 4.10
C PHE A 289 -8.85 11.21 4.64
N MET A 290 -9.06 10.88 5.91
CA MET A 290 -8.39 9.78 6.61
C MET A 290 -9.40 8.97 7.43
#